data_83a637010ff084eddef863949feea901
#
_entry.id   83a637010ff084eddef863949feea901
#
_cell.length_a   1.000
_cell.length_b   1.000
_cell.length_c   1.000
_cell.angle_alpha   90.00
_cell.angle_beta   90.00
_cell.angle_gamma   90.00
#
_symmetry.space_group_name_H-M   'P 1'
#
loop_
_entity.id
_entity.type
_entity.pdbx_description
1 polymer ?
#
loop_
_entity_poly.entity_id
_entity_poly.type
_entity_poly.pdbx_seq_one_letter_code
_entity_poly.pdbx_strand_id
1 'polypeptide(L)'
;MATLLLSASVLTAWGQEAEATDGGQTEMAPTTSFTVWANEMQTIARNNTTLKAMYQQLKANQLANAADNALPDPEAEVAYMFGSPKGVEPRTNVTVTQQLDWGVLTGRRRKLSLAANTAAVAEYRVAYQAVMAEADAALVQMVYYNRLCSELENRCREARDIMQMFEKKYNDGDANLIELNKVKLNTSMSEAELQRAKADRAALAQTLQRLNGGTPLAMPHTTYPATTTLPPLATLKEALPHTAGVAQAEASLEQSTAAVKLAKVEGMPQFTVGFQGEYIKDNNYSGPSIGLTIPLWGNTRRKVKAARATQVASQLSLVAARQQQQSTLNQLYFQATQLNATAQQLKTHLDATTNDTLLRRSLEAGQLSVLNYLLEQSFYYSARTALLEAERDAQLAVSQVRALMY
;
A
#
# COMPACT_ATOMS: atom_id res chain seq x y z
N MET A 1 -64.32 14.79 20.36
CA MET A 1 -63.75 15.14 19.08
C MET A 1 -63.13 16.51 19.21
N ALA A 2 -61.83 16.59 19.38
CA ALA A 2 -61.07 17.82 19.28
C ALA A 2 -59.72 17.43 18.70
N THR A 3 -59.52 17.79 17.47
CA THR A 3 -58.40 17.51 16.60
C THR A 3 -57.21 18.36 17.07
N LEU A 4 -56.19 17.77 17.67
CA LEU A 4 -54.92 18.40 17.92
C LEU A 4 -54.03 18.24 16.68
N LEU A 5 -54.06 19.24 15.81
CA LEU A 5 -53.05 19.50 14.80
C LEU A 5 -51.82 20.08 15.49
N LEU A 6 -50.83 19.24 15.85
CA LEU A 6 -49.49 19.65 16.15
C LEU A 6 -48.78 19.98 14.84
N SER A 7 -48.54 21.27 14.63
CA SER A 7 -47.75 21.80 13.50
C SER A 7 -46.33 21.31 13.59
N ALA A 8 -45.98 20.40 12.71
CA ALA A 8 -44.60 19.93 12.42
C ALA A 8 -43.84 21.00 11.61
N SER A 9 -43.36 22.04 12.25
CA SER A 9 -42.60 23.13 11.55
C SER A 9 -41.40 23.62 12.33
N VAL A 10 -40.59 22.72 12.91
CA VAL A 10 -39.27 23.10 13.52
C VAL A 10 -38.19 22.04 13.25
N LEU A 11 -38.26 21.23 12.21
CA LEU A 11 -37.25 20.20 11.91
C LEU A 11 -36.66 20.26 10.49
N THR A 12 -36.60 21.45 9.86
CA THR A 12 -36.00 21.62 8.54
C THR A 12 -34.83 22.61 8.51
N ALA A 13 -33.93 22.56 9.50
CA ALA A 13 -32.79 23.47 9.52
C ALA A 13 -31.44 22.81 9.85
N TRP A 14 -31.26 21.49 9.68
CA TRP A 14 -29.94 20.84 9.88
C TRP A 14 -29.68 19.72 8.87
N GLY A 15 -30.02 19.93 7.61
CA GLY A 15 -29.75 19.00 6.52
C GLY A 15 -29.19 19.71 5.29
N GLN A 16 -28.11 20.47 5.41
CA GLN A 16 -27.26 20.71 4.25
C GLN A 16 -26.28 19.54 4.16
N GLU A 17 -26.65 18.57 3.37
CA GLU A 17 -25.73 17.63 2.75
C GLU A 17 -24.67 18.45 2.01
N ALA A 18 -23.46 18.46 2.53
CA ALA A 18 -22.31 18.83 1.75
C ALA A 18 -22.16 17.72 0.70
N GLU A 19 -22.63 17.96 -0.51
CA GLU A 19 -22.27 17.20 -1.69
C GLU A 19 -20.72 17.17 -1.72
N ALA A 20 -20.18 16.00 -1.40
CA ALA A 20 -18.77 15.72 -1.62
C ALA A 20 -18.57 15.68 -3.15
N THR A 21 -18.09 16.79 -3.70
CA THR A 21 -17.63 16.87 -5.07
C THR A 21 -16.66 15.74 -5.33
N ASP A 22 -16.97 14.93 -6.33
CA ASP A 22 -16.20 13.77 -6.85
C ASP A 22 -14.85 14.17 -7.48
N GLY A 23 -14.17 15.17 -6.92
CA GLY A 23 -12.88 15.70 -7.37
C GLY A 23 -11.63 15.09 -6.72
N GLY A 24 -11.78 14.11 -5.80
CA GLY A 24 -10.69 13.69 -4.91
C GLY A 24 -9.69 12.66 -5.45
N GLN A 25 -9.84 12.13 -6.65
CA GLN A 25 -8.89 11.12 -7.17
C GLN A 25 -7.62 11.71 -7.80
N THR A 26 -7.59 13.00 -8.11
CA THR A 26 -6.49 13.62 -8.87
C THR A 26 -5.43 14.27 -7.99
N GLU A 27 -5.68 14.47 -6.70
CA GLU A 27 -4.82 15.29 -5.83
C GLU A 27 -3.92 14.52 -4.85
N MET A 28 -3.99 13.18 -4.82
CA MET A 28 -3.20 12.36 -3.89
C MET A 28 -1.97 11.69 -4.51
N ALA A 29 -1.59 12.03 -5.74
CA ALA A 29 -0.31 11.57 -6.28
C ALA A 29 0.81 12.45 -5.67
N PRO A 30 1.75 11.87 -4.91
CA PRO A 30 2.89 12.63 -4.45
C PRO A 30 3.69 13.11 -5.66
N THR A 31 3.84 14.43 -5.78
CA THR A 31 4.71 15.10 -6.76
C THR A 31 6.17 14.84 -6.38
N THR A 32 6.64 13.62 -6.48
CA THR A 32 8.06 13.33 -6.37
C THR A 32 8.62 13.11 -7.77
N SER A 33 9.52 13.98 -8.19
CA SER A 33 10.29 13.96 -9.45
C SER A 33 11.18 12.73 -9.64
N PHE A 34 10.92 11.63 -8.93
CA PHE A 34 11.63 10.36 -8.96
C PHE A 34 10.93 9.25 -9.72
N THR A 35 9.77 9.50 -10.32
CA THR A 35 9.01 8.46 -11.02
C THR A 35 9.64 8.14 -12.38
N VAL A 36 10.37 7.05 -12.38
CA VAL A 36 11.07 6.54 -13.56
C VAL A 36 10.10 5.96 -14.59
N TRP A 37 8.99 5.40 -14.15
CA TRP A 37 7.94 4.76 -14.98
C TRP A 37 6.61 5.48 -14.79
N ALA A 38 6.60 6.80 -14.96
CA ALA A 38 5.46 7.64 -14.57
C ALA A 38 4.13 7.19 -15.18
N ASN A 39 4.11 6.82 -16.46
CA ASN A 39 2.90 6.41 -17.17
C ASN A 39 2.39 5.05 -16.68
N GLU A 40 3.30 4.08 -16.54
CA GLU A 40 3.01 2.72 -16.08
C GLU A 40 2.54 2.73 -14.63
N MET A 41 3.25 3.45 -13.77
CA MET A 41 2.91 3.62 -12.36
C MET A 41 1.56 4.31 -12.18
N GLN A 42 1.27 5.37 -12.95
CA GLN A 42 -0.02 6.06 -12.91
C GLN A 42 -1.16 5.13 -13.40
N THR A 43 -0.91 4.33 -14.43
CA THR A 43 -1.88 3.36 -14.95
C THR A 43 -2.19 2.30 -13.90
N ILE A 44 -1.17 1.75 -13.24
CA ILE A 44 -1.34 0.81 -12.13
C ILE A 44 -2.12 1.45 -10.99
N ALA A 45 -1.74 2.67 -10.56
CA ALA A 45 -2.42 3.37 -9.47
C ALA A 45 -3.93 3.55 -9.72
N ARG A 46 -4.32 3.86 -10.96
CA ARG A 46 -5.73 4.03 -11.35
C ARG A 46 -6.50 2.71 -11.44
N ASN A 47 -5.86 1.66 -11.90
CA ASN A 47 -6.53 0.40 -12.22
C ASN A 47 -6.51 -0.58 -11.05
N ASN A 48 -5.56 -0.49 -10.13
CA ASN A 48 -5.34 -1.44 -9.06
C ASN A 48 -6.58 -1.64 -8.18
N THR A 49 -7.09 -2.85 -8.12
CA THR A 49 -8.31 -3.19 -7.38
C THR A 49 -8.12 -3.12 -5.87
N THR A 50 -6.92 -3.42 -5.36
CA THR A 50 -6.60 -3.32 -3.93
C THR A 50 -6.66 -1.86 -3.47
N LEU A 51 -6.09 -0.94 -4.23
CA LEU A 51 -6.16 0.50 -3.93
C LEU A 51 -7.59 1.03 -3.99
N LYS A 52 -8.38 0.59 -4.97
CA LYS A 52 -9.81 0.94 -5.04
C LYS A 52 -10.59 0.43 -3.83
N ALA A 53 -10.36 -0.81 -3.40
CA ALA A 53 -11.00 -1.37 -2.22
C ALA A 53 -10.61 -0.61 -0.94
N MET A 54 -9.33 -0.30 -0.76
CA MET A 54 -8.83 0.46 0.38
C MET A 54 -9.33 1.90 0.40
N TYR A 55 -9.51 2.53 -0.76
CA TYR A 55 -10.12 3.85 -0.85
C TYR A 55 -11.60 3.83 -0.44
N GLN A 56 -12.36 2.79 -0.82
CA GLN A 56 -13.75 2.63 -0.34
C GLN A 56 -13.79 2.35 1.17
N GLN A 57 -12.82 1.60 1.70
CA GLN A 57 -12.71 1.39 3.16
C GLN A 57 -12.39 2.71 3.89
N LEU A 58 -11.52 3.56 3.32
CA LEU A 58 -11.27 4.90 3.83
C LEU A 58 -12.56 5.72 3.89
N LYS A 59 -13.35 5.75 2.81
CA LYS A 59 -14.66 6.44 2.79
C LYS A 59 -15.63 5.88 3.84
N ALA A 60 -15.70 4.56 3.95
CA ALA A 60 -16.55 3.91 4.97
C ALA A 60 -16.14 4.31 6.40
N ASN A 61 -14.83 4.32 6.69
CA ASN A 61 -14.31 4.76 8.00
C ASN A 61 -14.64 6.24 8.27
N GLN A 62 -14.52 7.12 7.27
CA GLN A 62 -14.85 8.54 7.40
C GLN A 62 -16.35 8.74 7.69
N LEU A 63 -17.24 8.01 7.01
CA LEU A 63 -18.68 8.07 7.26
C LEU A 63 -19.04 7.52 8.64
N ALA A 64 -18.43 6.41 9.06
CA ALA A 64 -18.62 5.87 10.41
C ALA A 64 -18.16 6.86 11.49
N ASN A 65 -16.98 7.45 11.32
CA ASN A 65 -16.48 8.49 12.22
C ASN A 65 -17.38 9.75 12.26
N ALA A 66 -18.06 10.07 11.16
CA ALA A 66 -19.01 11.17 11.11
C ALA A 66 -20.32 10.83 11.85
N ALA A 67 -20.80 9.60 11.70
CA ALA A 67 -22.00 9.11 12.40
C ALA A 67 -21.83 9.15 13.93
N ASP A 68 -20.63 8.83 14.43
CA ASP A 68 -20.31 8.88 15.85
C ASP A 68 -20.35 10.32 16.48
N ASN A 69 -20.48 11.36 15.66
CA ASN A 69 -20.58 12.74 16.12
C ASN A 69 -22.00 13.19 16.43
N ALA A 70 -23.00 12.39 16.09
CA ALA A 70 -24.41 12.70 16.37
C ALA A 70 -24.73 12.52 17.85
N LEU A 71 -25.72 13.27 18.32
CA LEU A 71 -26.35 12.96 19.62
C LEU A 71 -27.09 11.63 19.50
N PRO A 72 -27.19 10.84 20.58
CA PRO A 72 -28.07 9.66 20.60
C PRO A 72 -29.48 10.05 20.18
N ASP A 73 -30.18 9.14 19.53
CA ASP A 73 -31.57 9.38 19.13
C ASP A 73 -32.48 9.61 20.34
N PRO A 74 -33.53 10.43 20.21
CA PRO A 74 -34.53 10.56 21.26
C PRO A 74 -35.25 9.24 21.48
N GLU A 75 -35.44 8.88 22.75
CA GLU A 75 -36.20 7.69 23.13
C GLU A 75 -37.65 8.09 23.43
N ALA A 76 -38.62 7.37 22.83
CA ALA A 76 -40.04 7.53 23.15
C ALA A 76 -40.58 6.22 23.72
N GLU A 77 -41.18 6.30 24.90
CA GLU A 77 -41.77 5.14 25.57
C GLU A 77 -43.24 5.41 25.85
N VAL A 78 -44.10 4.42 25.57
CA VAL A 78 -45.51 4.41 25.95
C VAL A 78 -45.74 3.17 26.79
N ALA A 79 -46.12 3.35 28.04
CA ALA A 79 -46.42 2.29 28.98
C ALA A 79 -47.88 2.36 29.37
N TYR A 80 -48.68 1.30 29.13
CA TYR A 80 -50.04 1.14 29.59
C TYR A 80 -50.05 0.23 30.81
N MET A 81 -50.56 0.74 31.94
CA MET A 81 -50.60 0.03 33.22
C MET A 81 -52.04 -0.29 33.61
N PHE A 82 -52.32 -1.57 33.84
CA PHE A 82 -53.61 -2.00 34.38
C PHE A 82 -53.70 -1.78 35.85
N GLY A 83 -54.81 -1.24 36.32
CA GLY A 83 -55.08 -1.05 37.77
C GLY A 83 -55.45 -2.37 38.46
N SER A 84 -54.96 -2.57 39.69
CA SER A 84 -55.30 -3.69 40.56
C SER A 84 -55.34 -3.17 42.02
N PRO A 85 -56.36 -3.54 42.87
CA PRO A 85 -57.54 -4.41 42.64
C PRO A 85 -58.60 -3.77 41.77
N LYS A 86 -59.69 -4.53 41.47
CA LYS A 86 -60.85 -4.00 40.72
C LYS A 86 -61.30 -2.66 41.25
N GLY A 87 -61.39 -1.65 40.35
CA GLY A 87 -61.76 -0.26 40.70
C GLY A 87 -60.65 0.76 40.60
N VAL A 88 -59.38 0.30 40.48
CA VAL A 88 -58.27 1.21 40.16
C VAL A 88 -58.23 1.44 38.64
N GLU A 89 -58.24 2.70 38.22
CA GLU A 89 -58.26 3.07 36.82
C GLU A 89 -56.91 2.76 36.13
N PRO A 90 -56.91 2.27 34.88
CA PRO A 90 -55.72 2.10 34.08
C PRO A 90 -55.10 3.46 33.78
N ARG A 91 -53.80 3.51 33.65
CA ARG A 91 -53.05 4.70 33.26
C ARG A 91 -52.12 4.47 32.09
N THR A 92 -51.96 5.50 31.28
CA THR A 92 -51.01 5.51 30.19
C THR A 92 -49.90 6.50 30.46
N ASN A 93 -48.68 6.04 30.51
CA ASN A 93 -47.50 6.92 30.64
C ASN A 93 -46.88 7.10 29.26
N VAL A 94 -46.59 8.32 28.87
CA VAL A 94 -45.84 8.66 27.66
C VAL A 94 -44.59 9.41 28.09
N THR A 95 -43.44 8.91 27.75
CA THR A 95 -42.15 9.54 28.09
C THR A 95 -41.36 9.75 26.81
N VAL A 96 -40.83 10.95 26.58
CA VAL A 96 -39.88 11.24 25.49
C VAL A 96 -38.66 11.82 26.15
N THR A 97 -37.51 11.19 25.89
CA THR A 97 -36.24 11.61 26.50
C THR A 97 -35.14 11.78 25.46
N GLN A 98 -34.27 12.76 25.71
CA GLN A 98 -33.06 13.01 24.92
C GLN A 98 -31.86 12.99 25.86
N GLN A 99 -30.93 12.07 25.61
CA GLN A 99 -29.67 12.03 26.32
C GLN A 99 -28.72 13.09 25.77
N LEU A 100 -28.11 13.87 26.68
CA LEU A 100 -27.11 14.88 26.34
C LEU A 100 -25.70 14.29 26.52
N ASP A 101 -25.05 13.95 25.40
CA ASP A 101 -23.68 13.44 25.41
C ASP A 101 -22.67 14.58 25.49
N TRP A 102 -21.94 14.64 26.59
CA TRP A 102 -20.88 15.64 26.79
C TRP A 102 -19.75 15.53 25.76
N GLY A 103 -19.49 14.35 25.20
CA GLY A 103 -18.52 14.13 24.13
C GLY A 103 -18.88 14.94 22.90
N VAL A 104 -20.18 14.93 22.52
CA VAL A 104 -20.74 15.70 21.39
C VAL A 104 -20.78 17.17 21.73
N LEU A 105 -21.44 17.54 22.86
CA LEU A 105 -21.64 18.96 23.28
C LEU A 105 -20.33 19.73 23.44
N THR A 106 -19.26 19.10 23.93
CA THR A 106 -17.94 19.71 24.05
C THR A 106 -17.08 19.61 22.80
N GLY A 107 -17.59 19.02 21.73
CA GLY A 107 -16.87 18.77 20.48
C GLY A 107 -15.70 17.80 20.60
N ARG A 108 -15.63 16.98 21.68
CA ARG A 108 -14.53 16.01 21.86
C ARG A 108 -14.68 14.82 20.93
N ARG A 109 -15.92 14.36 20.66
CA ARG A 109 -16.19 13.33 19.66
C ARG A 109 -15.76 13.80 18.28
N ARG A 110 -16.13 15.01 17.87
CA ARG A 110 -15.70 15.61 16.60
C ARG A 110 -14.17 15.68 16.47
N LYS A 111 -13.46 16.04 17.54
CA LYS A 111 -11.98 16.07 17.52
C LYS A 111 -11.38 14.67 17.37
N LEU A 112 -11.96 13.66 18.03
CA LEU A 112 -11.53 12.27 17.84
C LEU A 112 -11.83 11.80 16.43
N SER A 113 -13.02 12.06 15.89
CA SER A 113 -13.42 11.72 14.52
C SER A 113 -12.46 12.32 13.48
N LEU A 114 -12.11 13.60 13.61
CA LEU A 114 -11.13 14.24 12.72
C LEU A 114 -9.75 13.57 12.81
N ALA A 115 -9.26 13.29 14.02
CA ALA A 115 -7.99 12.58 14.20
C ALA A 115 -8.05 11.13 13.66
N ALA A 116 -9.18 10.43 13.82
CA ALA A 116 -9.40 9.11 13.24
C ALA A 116 -9.43 9.15 11.71
N ASN A 117 -10.03 10.20 11.11
CA ASN A 117 -10.00 10.40 9.67
C ASN A 117 -8.57 10.64 9.16
N THR A 118 -7.77 11.44 9.88
CA THR A 118 -6.35 11.64 9.55
C THR A 118 -5.58 10.33 9.62
N ALA A 119 -5.83 9.51 10.65
CA ALA A 119 -5.20 8.19 10.78
C ALA A 119 -5.61 7.24 9.64
N ALA A 120 -6.89 7.22 9.25
CA ALA A 120 -7.38 6.41 8.12
C ALA A 120 -6.77 6.84 6.78
N VAL A 121 -6.57 8.16 6.56
CA VAL A 121 -5.85 8.67 5.37
C VAL A 121 -4.40 8.24 5.38
N ALA A 122 -3.73 8.29 6.53
CA ALA A 122 -2.34 7.86 6.66
C ALA A 122 -2.18 6.34 6.42
N GLU A 123 -3.12 5.52 6.90
CA GLU A 123 -3.18 4.08 6.62
C GLU A 123 -3.32 3.80 5.11
N TYR A 124 -4.22 4.52 4.44
CA TYR A 124 -4.35 4.42 2.97
C TYR A 124 -3.05 4.78 2.26
N ARG A 125 -2.32 5.81 2.71
CA ARG A 125 -1.02 6.20 2.13
C ARG A 125 0.03 5.11 2.27
N VAL A 126 0.10 4.42 3.41
CA VAL A 126 1.02 3.28 3.61
C VAL A 126 0.68 2.14 2.64
N ALA A 127 -0.60 1.83 2.48
CA ALA A 127 -1.05 0.82 1.53
C ALA A 127 -0.74 1.21 0.08
N TYR A 128 -0.96 2.48 -0.28
CA TYR A 128 -0.58 3.02 -1.59
C TYR A 128 0.92 2.87 -1.84
N GLN A 129 1.75 3.27 -0.87
CA GLN A 129 3.20 3.11 -0.93
C GLN A 129 3.62 1.66 -1.16
N ALA A 130 3.02 0.70 -0.46
CA ALA A 130 3.33 -0.71 -0.61
C ALA A 130 3.01 -1.24 -2.02
N VAL A 131 1.86 -0.88 -2.59
CA VAL A 131 1.47 -1.28 -3.95
C VAL A 131 2.40 -0.64 -4.99
N MET A 132 2.76 0.63 -4.81
CA MET A 132 3.67 1.33 -5.73
C MET A 132 5.09 0.77 -5.64
N ALA A 133 5.57 0.39 -4.45
CA ALA A 133 6.85 -0.29 -4.27
C ALA A 133 6.89 -1.66 -4.98
N GLU A 134 5.83 -2.45 -4.85
CA GLU A 134 5.70 -3.74 -5.57
C GLU A 134 5.68 -3.52 -7.09
N ALA A 135 4.96 -2.51 -7.57
CA ALA A 135 4.88 -2.18 -8.98
C ALA A 135 6.24 -1.74 -9.55
N ASP A 136 6.95 -0.82 -8.88
CA ASP A 136 8.27 -0.34 -9.31
C ASP A 136 9.29 -1.50 -9.37
N ALA A 137 9.31 -2.37 -8.36
CA ALA A 137 10.16 -3.55 -8.34
C ALA A 137 9.83 -4.52 -9.50
N ALA A 138 8.55 -4.74 -9.80
CA ALA A 138 8.12 -5.59 -10.90
C ALA A 138 8.49 -4.99 -12.27
N LEU A 139 8.40 -3.68 -12.44
CA LEU A 139 8.81 -2.98 -13.67
C LEU A 139 10.33 -3.09 -13.89
N VAL A 140 11.13 -2.90 -12.84
CA VAL A 140 12.59 -3.11 -12.88
C VAL A 140 12.94 -4.54 -13.30
N GLN A 141 12.28 -5.54 -12.72
CA GLN A 141 12.48 -6.94 -13.08
C GLN A 141 12.06 -7.25 -14.53
N MET A 142 10.99 -6.61 -15.02
CA MET A 142 10.54 -6.81 -16.42
C MET A 142 11.61 -6.36 -17.41
N VAL A 143 12.27 -5.23 -17.18
CA VAL A 143 13.40 -4.77 -17.99
C VAL A 143 14.53 -5.79 -17.99
N TYR A 144 14.87 -6.34 -16.84
CA TYR A 144 15.86 -7.39 -16.71
C TYR A 144 15.51 -8.62 -17.59
N TYR A 145 14.30 -9.15 -17.45
CA TYR A 145 13.88 -10.32 -18.22
C TYR A 145 13.76 -10.04 -19.72
N ASN A 146 13.37 -8.84 -20.13
CA ASN A 146 13.38 -8.44 -21.54
C ASN A 146 14.81 -8.47 -22.13
N ARG A 147 15.80 -7.93 -21.38
CA ARG A 147 17.21 -7.96 -21.78
C ARG A 147 17.78 -9.37 -21.76
N LEU A 148 17.50 -10.13 -20.71
CA LEU A 148 17.97 -11.51 -20.58
C LEU A 148 17.44 -12.39 -21.72
N CYS A 149 16.15 -12.31 -22.04
CA CYS A 149 15.59 -13.04 -23.17
C CYS A 149 16.25 -12.66 -24.50
N SER A 150 16.50 -11.36 -24.73
CA SER A 150 17.20 -10.89 -25.93
C SER A 150 18.63 -11.43 -26.02
N GLU A 151 19.38 -11.41 -24.91
CA GLU A 151 20.73 -11.97 -24.84
C GLU A 151 20.72 -13.49 -25.08
N LEU A 152 19.82 -14.23 -24.44
CA LEU A 152 19.69 -15.67 -24.62
C LEU A 152 19.22 -16.07 -26.03
N GLU A 153 18.38 -15.23 -26.66
CA GLU A 153 18.00 -15.42 -28.07
C GLU A 153 19.20 -15.29 -29.01
N ASN A 154 20.11 -14.34 -28.73
CA ASN A 154 21.37 -14.21 -29.47
C ASN A 154 22.26 -15.45 -29.26
N ARG A 155 22.44 -15.90 -28.00
CA ARG A 155 23.22 -17.10 -27.66
C ARG A 155 22.67 -18.35 -28.35
N CYS A 156 21.35 -18.53 -28.38
CA CYS A 156 20.71 -19.66 -29.07
C CYS A 156 20.95 -19.62 -30.59
N ARG A 157 20.95 -18.42 -31.19
CA ARG A 157 21.28 -18.28 -32.63
C ARG A 157 22.72 -18.68 -32.91
N GLU A 158 23.67 -18.13 -32.13
CA GLU A 158 25.08 -18.49 -32.25
C GLU A 158 25.33 -19.98 -32.02
N ALA A 159 24.72 -20.60 -31.02
CA ALA A 159 24.85 -22.02 -30.76
C ALA A 159 24.30 -22.88 -31.91
N ARG A 160 23.20 -22.50 -32.55
CA ARG A 160 22.65 -23.19 -33.73
C ARG A 160 23.54 -23.04 -34.93
N ASP A 161 24.11 -21.84 -35.18
CA ASP A 161 25.03 -21.61 -36.27
C ASP A 161 26.26 -22.53 -36.16
N ILE A 162 26.82 -22.63 -34.95
CA ILE A 162 27.95 -23.52 -34.65
C ILE A 162 27.55 -24.98 -34.79
N MET A 163 26.36 -25.36 -34.33
CA MET A 163 25.86 -26.73 -34.49
C MET A 163 25.77 -27.13 -35.99
N GLN A 164 25.19 -26.27 -36.82
CA GLN A 164 25.11 -26.50 -38.26
C GLN A 164 26.50 -26.62 -38.92
N MET A 165 27.45 -25.77 -38.52
CA MET A 165 28.85 -25.84 -39.01
C MET A 165 29.49 -27.18 -38.62
N PHE A 166 29.32 -27.65 -37.38
CA PHE A 166 29.90 -28.92 -36.94
C PHE A 166 29.17 -30.15 -37.51
N GLU A 167 27.87 -30.08 -37.80
CA GLU A 167 27.16 -31.14 -38.55
C GLU A 167 27.74 -31.30 -39.96
N LYS A 168 28.04 -30.19 -40.65
CA LYS A 168 28.70 -30.21 -41.93
C LYS A 168 30.11 -30.82 -41.85
N LYS A 169 30.96 -30.31 -40.92
CA LYS A 169 32.32 -30.82 -40.69
C LYS A 169 32.33 -32.33 -40.38
N TYR A 170 31.35 -32.82 -39.60
CA TYR A 170 31.24 -34.25 -39.30
C TYR A 170 30.88 -35.06 -40.53
N ASN A 171 29.96 -34.58 -41.37
CA ASN A 171 29.61 -35.24 -42.62
C ASN A 171 30.76 -35.25 -43.66
N ASP A 172 31.59 -34.20 -43.65
CA ASP A 172 32.78 -34.04 -44.47
C ASP A 172 33.99 -34.82 -43.92
N GLY A 173 33.88 -35.39 -42.71
CA GLY A 173 34.97 -36.15 -42.05
C GLY A 173 35.98 -35.29 -41.27
N ASP A 174 35.76 -33.98 -41.18
CA ASP A 174 36.66 -33.00 -40.53
C ASP A 174 36.38 -32.79 -39.04
N ALA A 175 35.35 -33.42 -38.48
CA ALA A 175 35.03 -33.39 -37.03
C ALA A 175 34.63 -34.80 -36.56
N ASN A 176 34.90 -35.06 -35.28
CA ASN A 176 34.52 -36.33 -34.66
C ASN A 176 33.12 -36.25 -33.99
N LEU A 177 32.54 -37.44 -33.70
CA LEU A 177 31.21 -37.53 -33.09
C LEU A 177 31.15 -36.88 -31.69
N ILE A 178 32.25 -36.92 -30.92
CA ILE A 178 32.30 -36.33 -29.56
C ILE A 178 32.17 -34.82 -29.64
N GLU A 179 32.82 -34.18 -30.62
CA GLU A 179 32.73 -32.73 -30.84
C GLU A 179 31.32 -32.32 -31.25
N LEU A 180 30.72 -33.05 -32.19
CA LEU A 180 29.34 -32.83 -32.63
C LEU A 180 28.36 -32.96 -31.42
N ASN A 181 28.51 -34.00 -30.60
CA ASN A 181 27.64 -34.22 -29.46
C ASN A 181 27.79 -33.12 -28.40
N LYS A 182 29.01 -32.59 -28.19
CA LYS A 182 29.23 -31.43 -27.28
C LYS A 182 28.50 -30.18 -27.77
N VAL A 183 28.58 -29.88 -29.04
CA VAL A 183 27.90 -28.73 -29.63
C VAL A 183 26.39 -28.89 -29.60
N LYS A 184 25.85 -30.08 -29.88
CA LYS A 184 24.42 -30.38 -29.74
C LYS A 184 23.92 -30.19 -28.32
N LEU A 185 24.69 -30.70 -27.35
CA LEU A 185 24.36 -30.53 -25.91
C LEU A 185 24.37 -29.06 -25.51
N ASN A 186 25.39 -28.29 -25.92
CA ASN A 186 25.48 -26.85 -25.67
C ASN A 186 24.28 -26.08 -26.24
N THR A 187 23.87 -26.40 -27.46
CA THR A 187 22.68 -25.82 -28.11
C THR A 187 21.42 -26.13 -27.30
N SER A 188 21.21 -27.39 -26.90
CA SER A 188 20.06 -27.80 -26.10
C SER A 188 20.01 -27.10 -24.73
N MET A 189 21.18 -26.92 -24.08
CA MET A 189 21.29 -26.19 -22.83
C MET A 189 20.90 -24.71 -23.00
N SER A 190 21.41 -24.05 -24.04
CA SER A 190 21.08 -22.65 -24.35
C SER A 190 19.59 -22.47 -24.64
N GLU A 191 18.97 -23.41 -25.37
CA GLU A 191 17.52 -23.39 -25.62
C GLU A 191 16.69 -23.58 -24.33
N ALA A 192 17.10 -24.49 -23.45
CA ALA A 192 16.43 -24.70 -22.16
C ALA A 192 16.50 -23.46 -21.29
N GLU A 193 17.66 -22.77 -21.28
CA GLU A 193 17.86 -21.53 -20.52
C GLU A 193 16.95 -20.41 -21.04
N LEU A 194 16.86 -20.26 -22.38
CA LEU A 194 15.93 -19.30 -23.00
C LEU A 194 14.47 -19.58 -22.65
N GLN A 195 14.05 -20.85 -22.70
CA GLN A 195 12.66 -21.21 -22.35
C GLN A 195 12.35 -20.90 -20.91
N ARG A 196 13.29 -21.16 -19.99
CA ARG A 196 13.13 -20.78 -18.57
C ARG A 196 12.97 -19.27 -18.40
N ALA A 197 13.85 -18.47 -19.01
CA ALA A 197 13.77 -17.01 -18.94
C ALA A 197 12.44 -16.47 -19.52
N LYS A 198 11.94 -17.06 -20.61
CA LYS A 198 10.63 -16.72 -21.18
C LYS A 198 9.47 -17.07 -20.25
N ALA A 199 9.53 -18.20 -19.56
CA ALA A 199 8.54 -18.59 -18.57
C ALA A 199 8.52 -17.62 -17.38
N ASP A 200 9.69 -17.27 -16.84
CA ASP A 200 9.82 -16.30 -15.73
C ASP A 200 9.30 -14.93 -16.15
N ARG A 201 9.63 -14.46 -17.36
CA ARG A 201 9.08 -13.21 -17.91
C ARG A 201 7.55 -13.26 -18.02
N ALA A 202 6.99 -14.37 -18.47
CA ALA A 202 5.53 -14.53 -18.57
C ALA A 202 4.86 -14.52 -17.19
N ALA A 203 5.45 -15.17 -16.19
CA ALA A 203 4.97 -15.13 -14.81
C ALA A 203 4.98 -13.71 -14.23
N LEU A 204 6.03 -12.94 -14.51
CA LEU A 204 6.12 -11.53 -14.08
C LEU A 204 5.08 -10.66 -14.81
N ALA A 205 4.80 -10.92 -16.09
CA ALA A 205 3.73 -10.23 -16.82
C ALA A 205 2.36 -10.46 -16.19
N GLN A 206 2.07 -11.66 -15.65
CA GLN A 206 0.85 -11.93 -14.88
C GLN A 206 0.82 -11.14 -13.56
N THR A 207 1.96 -10.95 -12.90
CA THR A 207 2.07 -10.11 -11.71
C THR A 207 1.73 -8.65 -12.04
N LEU A 208 2.30 -8.10 -13.10
CA LEU A 208 1.99 -6.75 -13.59
C LEU A 208 0.52 -6.62 -14.00
N GLN A 209 -0.05 -7.63 -14.66
CA GLN A 209 -1.47 -7.68 -15.01
C GLN A 209 -2.35 -7.63 -13.76
N ARG A 210 -2.03 -8.40 -12.71
CA ARG A 210 -2.72 -8.36 -11.41
C ARG A 210 -2.65 -6.97 -10.79
N LEU A 211 -1.45 -6.37 -10.75
CA LEU A 211 -1.26 -5.01 -10.23
C LEU A 211 -2.04 -3.96 -11.02
N ASN A 212 -2.23 -4.16 -12.32
CA ASN A 212 -3.00 -3.30 -13.23
C ASN A 212 -4.49 -3.69 -13.30
N GLY A 213 -5.03 -4.27 -12.24
CA GLY A 213 -6.46 -4.58 -12.13
C GLY A 213 -6.97 -5.63 -13.12
N GLY A 214 -6.11 -6.57 -13.51
CA GLY A 214 -6.44 -7.65 -14.46
C GLY A 214 -6.22 -7.29 -15.93
N THR A 215 -5.88 -6.04 -16.25
CA THR A 215 -5.60 -5.58 -17.62
C THR A 215 -4.11 -5.75 -17.94
N PRO A 216 -3.73 -6.35 -19.09
CA PRO A 216 -2.33 -6.46 -19.49
C PRO A 216 -1.65 -5.09 -19.54
N LEU A 217 -0.43 -5.01 -19.02
CA LEU A 217 0.41 -3.82 -19.10
C LEU A 217 1.54 -4.06 -20.10
N ALA A 218 1.59 -3.27 -21.17
CA ALA A 218 2.69 -3.33 -22.12
C ALA A 218 3.94 -2.70 -21.51
N MET A 219 5.03 -3.47 -21.44
CA MET A 219 6.33 -3.02 -20.92
C MET A 219 7.46 -3.49 -21.86
N PRO A 220 7.64 -2.84 -23.04
CA PRO A 220 8.62 -3.26 -24.04
C PRO A 220 10.04 -2.80 -23.71
N HIS A 221 10.26 -2.08 -22.63
CA HIS A 221 11.56 -1.47 -22.30
C HIS A 221 12.63 -2.54 -22.07
N THR A 222 13.79 -2.34 -22.71
CA THR A 222 14.99 -3.18 -22.57
C THR A 222 16.16 -2.44 -21.94
N THR A 223 15.98 -1.15 -21.57
CA THR A 223 17.01 -0.33 -20.96
C THR A 223 16.48 0.34 -19.70
N TYR A 224 17.32 0.41 -18.68
CA TYR A 224 17.01 1.21 -17.51
C TYR A 224 17.18 2.69 -17.84
N PRO A 225 16.37 3.59 -17.26
CA PRO A 225 16.52 5.00 -17.47
C PRO A 225 17.90 5.50 -17.01
N ALA A 226 18.48 6.41 -17.75
CA ALA A 226 19.85 6.92 -17.50
C ALA A 226 20.00 7.71 -16.18
N THR A 227 18.93 8.10 -15.53
CA THR A 227 18.89 8.99 -14.38
C THR A 227 18.58 8.25 -13.09
N THR A 228 19.46 7.42 -12.62
CA THR A 228 19.31 6.81 -11.29
C THR A 228 20.43 7.22 -10.33
N THR A 229 20.85 8.49 -10.40
CA THR A 229 21.67 9.06 -9.32
C THR A 229 20.77 9.29 -8.12
N LEU A 230 21.01 8.55 -7.04
CA LEU A 230 20.34 8.80 -5.76
C LEU A 230 20.66 10.23 -5.29
N PRO A 231 19.66 10.97 -4.76
CA PRO A 231 19.93 12.22 -4.10
C PRO A 231 20.90 12.03 -2.94
N PRO A 232 21.59 13.09 -2.51
CA PRO A 232 22.44 13.01 -1.32
C PRO A 232 21.65 12.47 -0.12
N LEU A 233 22.29 11.63 0.68
CA LEU A 233 21.68 11.03 1.87
C LEU A 233 21.08 12.07 2.83
N ALA A 234 21.71 13.27 2.91
CA ALA A 234 21.20 14.37 3.74
C ALA A 234 19.80 14.80 3.33
N THR A 235 19.57 15.00 2.02
CA THR A 235 18.25 15.39 1.47
C THR A 235 17.18 14.34 1.74
N LEU A 236 17.54 13.04 1.61
CA LEU A 236 16.63 11.96 1.92
C LEU A 236 16.28 11.88 3.41
N LYS A 237 17.25 12.19 4.29
CA LYS A 237 17.01 12.26 5.74
C LYS A 237 16.05 13.40 6.13
N GLU A 238 16.12 14.54 5.45
CA GLU A 238 15.20 15.66 5.66
C GLU A 238 13.75 15.30 5.28
N ALA A 239 13.56 14.40 4.31
CA ALA A 239 12.24 13.93 3.89
C ALA A 239 11.63 12.85 4.81
N LEU A 240 12.43 12.17 5.66
CA LEU A 240 11.97 11.08 6.53
C LEU A 240 10.74 11.40 7.40
N PRO A 241 10.62 12.59 8.03
CA PRO A 241 9.44 12.92 8.83
C PRO A 241 8.13 12.88 8.03
N HIS A 242 8.19 13.04 6.71
CA HIS A 242 7.02 13.09 5.83
C HIS A 242 6.69 11.74 5.17
N THR A 243 7.46 10.69 5.47
CA THR A 243 7.18 9.34 4.94
C THR A 243 5.87 8.78 5.48
N ALA A 244 5.18 7.97 4.66
CA ALA A 244 3.87 7.43 5.00
C ALA A 244 3.86 6.68 6.35
N GLY A 245 4.92 5.91 6.66
CA GLY A 245 5.02 5.17 7.92
C GLY A 245 5.16 6.06 9.16
N VAL A 246 5.92 7.17 9.07
CA VAL A 246 6.03 8.14 10.17
C VAL A 246 4.73 8.92 10.32
N ALA A 247 4.14 9.38 9.20
CA ALA A 247 2.87 10.10 9.20
C ALA A 247 1.72 9.24 9.80
N GLN A 248 1.70 7.94 9.55
CA GLN A 248 0.74 7.02 10.17
C GLN A 248 0.93 6.93 11.68
N ALA A 249 2.17 6.83 12.17
CA ALA A 249 2.45 6.78 13.60
C ALA A 249 2.10 8.12 14.28
N GLU A 250 2.33 9.27 13.64
CA GLU A 250 1.94 10.60 14.14
C GLU A 250 0.41 10.74 14.21
N ALA A 251 -0.31 10.36 13.18
CA ALA A 251 -1.76 10.38 13.15
C ALA A 251 -2.38 9.45 14.23
N SER A 252 -1.79 8.28 14.46
CA SER A 252 -2.18 7.35 15.52
C SER A 252 -1.97 7.96 16.92
N LEU A 253 -0.88 8.70 17.13
CA LEU A 253 -0.63 9.43 18.39
C LEU A 253 -1.65 10.57 18.58
N GLU A 254 -1.99 11.32 17.53
CA GLU A 254 -3.01 12.36 17.59
C GLU A 254 -4.38 11.78 17.93
N GLN A 255 -4.77 10.68 17.29
CA GLN A 255 -6.01 9.97 17.57
C GLN A 255 -6.07 9.48 19.02
N SER A 256 -5.03 8.83 19.54
CA SER A 256 -4.97 8.36 20.93
C SER A 256 -5.01 9.52 21.93
N THR A 257 -4.41 10.66 21.59
CA THR A 257 -4.45 11.88 22.39
C THR A 257 -5.88 12.46 22.45
N ALA A 258 -6.60 12.46 21.32
CA ALA A 258 -8.00 12.88 21.29
C ALA A 258 -8.89 11.91 22.08
N ALA A 259 -8.63 10.60 21.98
CA ALA A 259 -9.35 9.56 22.74
C ALA A 259 -9.21 9.74 24.27
N VAL A 260 -8.03 10.10 24.77
CA VAL A 260 -7.84 10.42 26.21
C VAL A 260 -8.71 11.60 26.63
N LYS A 261 -8.81 12.64 25.79
CA LYS A 261 -9.64 13.82 26.09
C LYS A 261 -11.12 13.48 26.09
N LEU A 262 -11.58 12.62 25.16
CA LEU A 262 -12.96 12.13 25.14
C LEU A 262 -13.26 11.26 26.37
N ALA A 263 -12.42 10.28 26.70
CA ALA A 263 -12.61 9.38 27.83
C ALA A 263 -12.75 10.13 29.17
N LYS A 264 -12.07 11.29 29.32
CA LYS A 264 -12.22 12.15 30.49
C LYS A 264 -13.61 12.79 30.58
N VAL A 265 -14.15 13.23 29.45
CA VAL A 265 -15.45 13.93 29.38
C VAL A 265 -16.60 12.93 29.48
N GLU A 266 -16.50 11.74 28.93
CA GLU A 266 -17.47 10.64 29.08
C GLU A 266 -17.59 10.15 30.54
N GLY A 267 -16.65 10.52 31.39
CA GLY A 267 -16.71 10.25 32.80
C GLY A 267 -17.45 11.28 33.64
N MET A 268 -17.96 12.34 33.04
CA MET A 268 -18.79 13.31 33.70
C MET A 268 -20.22 12.77 33.90
N PRO A 269 -20.98 13.27 34.88
CA PRO A 269 -22.39 12.93 34.98
C PRO A 269 -23.14 13.29 33.72
N GLN A 270 -23.97 12.35 33.24
CA GLN A 270 -24.72 12.54 31.98
C GLN A 270 -26.13 13.06 32.33
N PHE A 271 -26.60 14.04 31.57
CA PHE A 271 -27.91 14.58 31.67
C PHE A 271 -28.84 14.03 30.60
N THR A 272 -30.08 13.76 31.01
CA THR A 272 -31.18 13.44 30.13
C THR A 272 -32.26 14.48 30.34
N VAL A 273 -32.75 15.07 29.27
CA VAL A 273 -33.88 15.98 29.28
C VAL A 273 -35.04 15.33 28.57
N GLY A 274 -36.26 15.58 29.05
CA GLY A 274 -37.40 14.94 28.42
C GLY A 274 -38.73 15.59 28.84
N PHE A 275 -39.77 14.96 28.36
CA PHE A 275 -41.17 15.25 28.72
C PHE A 275 -41.82 13.95 29.16
N GLN A 276 -42.60 14.00 30.26
CA GLN A 276 -43.35 12.86 30.76
C GLN A 276 -44.80 13.25 30.92
N GLY A 277 -45.70 12.43 30.46
CA GLY A 277 -47.11 12.55 30.61
C GLY A 277 -47.72 11.30 31.23
N GLU A 278 -48.59 11.45 32.20
CA GLU A 278 -49.40 10.40 32.79
C GLU A 278 -50.87 10.73 32.56
N TYR A 279 -51.59 9.83 31.89
CA TYR A 279 -52.97 9.99 31.45
C TYR A 279 -53.83 8.94 32.16
N ILE A 280 -54.76 9.46 33.01
CA ILE A 280 -55.76 8.69 33.74
C ILE A 280 -57.11 9.22 33.26
N LYS A 281 -58.19 8.45 33.35
CA LYS A 281 -59.49 8.74 32.78
C LYS A 281 -60.00 10.18 33.06
N ASP A 282 -59.84 10.68 34.31
CA ASP A 282 -60.35 12.01 34.72
C ASP A 282 -59.21 13.00 35.08
N ASN A 283 -57.96 12.57 35.08
CA ASN A 283 -56.79 13.38 35.48
C ASN A 283 -55.61 13.17 34.60
N ASN A 284 -55.04 14.23 34.06
CA ASN A 284 -53.85 14.19 33.26
C ASN A 284 -52.72 14.99 33.92
N TYR A 285 -51.56 14.36 34.01
CA TYR A 285 -50.33 15.03 34.53
C TYR A 285 -49.31 15.04 33.42
N SER A 286 -48.71 16.19 33.16
CA SER A 286 -47.62 16.28 32.17
C SER A 286 -46.63 17.37 32.58
N GLY A 287 -45.35 17.16 32.28
CA GLY A 287 -44.31 18.10 32.61
C GLY A 287 -42.90 17.72 32.08
N PRO A 288 -41.96 18.65 32.16
CA PRO A 288 -40.57 18.36 31.81
C PRO A 288 -39.95 17.36 32.81
N SER A 289 -39.11 16.49 32.32
CA SER A 289 -38.32 15.55 33.11
C SER A 289 -36.83 15.83 32.92
N ILE A 290 -36.06 15.77 33.99
CA ILE A 290 -34.61 15.88 33.97
C ILE A 290 -34.03 14.66 34.69
N GLY A 291 -33.22 13.90 34.00
CA GLY A 291 -32.50 12.75 34.53
C GLY A 291 -31.01 13.06 34.70
N LEU A 292 -30.37 12.46 35.69
CA LEU A 292 -28.95 12.56 35.94
C LEU A 292 -28.37 11.15 36.17
N THR A 293 -27.46 10.72 35.29
CA THR A 293 -26.72 9.48 35.47
C THR A 293 -25.33 9.77 36.00
N ILE A 294 -25.01 9.29 37.20
CA ILE A 294 -23.71 9.52 37.87
C ILE A 294 -22.90 8.23 37.78
N PRO A 295 -21.70 8.23 37.18
CA PRO A 295 -20.85 7.04 37.05
C PRO A 295 -20.14 6.75 38.39
N LEU A 296 -20.80 6.02 39.27
CA LEU A 296 -20.31 5.75 40.67
C LEU A 296 -19.27 4.61 40.73
N TRP A 297 -19.26 3.67 39.77
CA TRP A 297 -18.53 2.40 39.88
C TRP A 297 -17.10 2.41 39.39
N GLY A 298 -16.45 3.55 39.24
CA GLY A 298 -15.03 3.69 38.92
C GLY A 298 -14.61 3.20 37.52
N ASN A 299 -15.57 2.81 36.65
CA ASN A 299 -15.31 2.34 35.31
C ASN A 299 -14.63 3.41 34.45
N THR A 300 -15.03 4.66 34.63
CA THR A 300 -14.42 5.85 33.98
C THR A 300 -12.93 6.00 34.26
N ARG A 301 -12.51 5.84 35.51
CA ARG A 301 -11.08 5.91 35.86
C ARG A 301 -10.26 4.84 35.15
N ARG A 302 -10.84 3.64 35.01
CA ARG A 302 -10.21 2.53 34.26
C ARG A 302 -10.13 2.85 32.75
N LYS A 303 -11.20 3.38 32.16
CA LYS A 303 -11.22 3.83 30.75
C LYS A 303 -10.16 4.91 30.48
N VAL A 304 -10.06 5.92 31.33
CA VAL A 304 -9.04 6.98 31.21
C VAL A 304 -7.62 6.42 31.37
N LYS A 305 -7.40 5.47 32.30
CA LYS A 305 -6.10 4.81 32.45
C LYS A 305 -5.75 4.00 31.20
N ALA A 306 -6.69 3.24 30.65
CA ALA A 306 -6.50 2.49 29.42
C ALA A 306 -6.18 3.42 28.23
N ALA A 307 -6.94 4.50 28.03
CA ALA A 307 -6.68 5.48 26.98
C ALA A 307 -5.30 6.14 27.13
N ARG A 308 -4.85 6.44 28.35
CA ARG A 308 -3.49 6.96 28.60
C ARG A 308 -2.41 5.93 28.27
N ALA A 309 -2.61 4.66 28.62
CA ALA A 309 -1.67 3.60 28.28
C ALA A 309 -1.55 3.44 26.75
N THR A 310 -2.68 3.50 26.01
CA THR A 310 -2.68 3.53 24.55
C THR A 310 -1.93 4.75 24.00
N GLN A 311 -2.11 5.92 24.57
CA GLN A 311 -1.37 7.14 24.17
C GLN A 311 0.14 6.97 24.34
N VAL A 312 0.61 6.42 25.48
CA VAL A 312 2.02 6.14 25.72
C VAL A 312 2.55 5.11 24.72
N ALA A 313 1.77 4.05 24.45
CA ALA A 313 2.12 3.07 23.42
C ALA A 313 2.27 3.72 22.04
N SER A 314 1.36 4.60 21.63
CA SER A 314 1.45 5.35 20.36
C SER A 314 2.67 6.28 20.32
N GLN A 315 3.05 6.91 21.44
CA GLN A 315 4.28 7.71 21.52
C GLN A 315 5.53 6.86 21.29
N LEU A 316 5.62 5.71 21.92
CA LEU A 316 6.75 4.79 21.74
C LEU A 316 6.78 4.21 20.32
N SER A 317 5.61 3.92 19.74
CA SER A 317 5.47 3.48 18.36
C SER A 317 5.97 4.54 17.36
N LEU A 318 5.72 5.82 17.60
CA LEU A 318 6.24 6.92 16.78
C LEU A 318 7.78 7.00 16.86
N VAL A 319 8.35 6.87 18.05
CA VAL A 319 9.81 6.84 18.22
C VAL A 319 10.41 5.65 17.47
N ALA A 320 9.80 4.47 17.62
CA ALA A 320 10.23 3.25 16.94
C ALA A 320 10.12 3.39 15.40
N ALA A 321 9.01 3.96 14.89
CA ALA A 321 8.81 4.19 13.46
C ALA A 321 9.90 5.12 12.89
N ARG A 322 10.24 6.20 13.58
CA ARG A 322 11.31 7.13 13.16
C ARG A 322 12.68 6.46 13.14
N GLN A 323 13.01 5.69 14.18
CA GLN A 323 14.27 4.94 14.24
C GLN A 323 14.35 3.88 13.14
N GLN A 324 13.27 3.13 12.92
CA GLN A 324 13.18 2.12 11.88
C GLN A 324 13.37 2.73 10.49
N GLN A 325 12.67 3.83 10.17
CA GLN A 325 12.77 4.50 8.88
C GLN A 325 14.19 5.05 8.64
N GLN A 326 14.80 5.64 9.66
CA GLN A 326 16.19 6.12 9.55
C GLN A 326 17.19 4.99 9.33
N SER A 327 17.03 3.87 10.05
CA SER A 327 17.89 2.68 9.89
C SER A 327 17.72 2.07 8.51
N THR A 328 16.45 1.90 8.07
CA THR A 328 16.13 1.34 6.75
C THR A 328 16.69 2.21 5.63
N LEU A 329 16.51 3.54 5.70
CA LEU A 329 17.09 4.45 4.70
C LEU A 329 18.61 4.33 4.62
N ASN A 330 19.30 4.35 5.76
CA ASN A 330 20.75 4.22 5.77
C ASN A 330 21.20 2.89 5.12
N GLN A 331 20.56 1.78 5.50
CA GLN A 331 20.88 0.45 4.98
C GLN A 331 20.66 0.40 3.45
N LEU A 332 19.48 0.82 2.97
CA LEU A 332 19.13 0.77 1.55
C LEU A 332 20.01 1.72 0.72
N TYR A 333 20.34 2.90 1.24
CA TYR A 333 21.20 3.87 0.57
C TYR A 333 22.61 3.33 0.35
N PHE A 334 23.22 2.76 1.39
CA PHE A 334 24.55 2.16 1.28
C PHE A 334 24.54 0.95 0.35
N GLN A 335 23.51 0.09 0.45
CA GLN A 335 23.35 -1.05 -0.44
C GLN A 335 23.22 -0.61 -1.91
N ALA A 336 22.36 0.35 -2.20
CA ALA A 336 22.17 0.87 -3.55
C ALA A 336 23.44 1.50 -4.12
N THR A 337 24.19 2.23 -3.29
CA THR A 337 25.46 2.84 -3.71
C THR A 337 26.52 1.78 -4.05
N GLN A 338 26.65 0.74 -3.23
CA GLN A 338 27.63 -0.33 -3.47
C GLN A 338 27.26 -1.18 -4.70
N LEU A 339 25.99 -1.57 -4.82
CA LEU A 339 25.53 -2.36 -5.98
C LEU A 339 25.69 -1.58 -7.28
N ASN A 340 25.39 -0.28 -7.28
CA ASN A 340 25.59 0.55 -8.47
C ASN A 340 27.08 0.68 -8.85
N ALA A 341 27.96 0.84 -7.87
CA ALA A 341 29.41 0.86 -8.13
C ALA A 341 29.89 -0.48 -8.70
N THR A 342 29.44 -1.60 -8.14
CA THR A 342 29.76 -2.96 -8.63
C THR A 342 29.29 -3.17 -10.06
N ALA A 343 28.05 -2.79 -10.38
CA ALA A 343 27.51 -2.91 -11.75
C ALA A 343 28.32 -2.07 -12.75
N GLN A 344 28.72 -0.84 -12.38
CA GLN A 344 29.54 0.02 -13.23
C GLN A 344 30.96 -0.54 -13.45
N GLN A 345 31.59 -1.05 -12.40
CA GLN A 345 32.91 -1.69 -12.52
C GLN A 345 32.85 -2.90 -13.45
N LEU A 346 31.87 -3.79 -13.24
CA LEU A 346 31.70 -4.97 -14.05
C LEU A 346 31.43 -4.62 -15.53
N LYS A 347 30.62 -3.61 -15.78
CA LYS A 347 30.36 -3.08 -17.13
C LYS A 347 31.65 -2.58 -17.78
N THR A 348 32.44 -1.76 -17.08
CA THR A 348 33.68 -1.21 -17.61
C THR A 348 34.68 -2.32 -17.97
N HIS A 349 34.80 -3.33 -17.10
CA HIS A 349 35.69 -4.47 -17.37
C HIS A 349 35.22 -5.31 -18.54
N LEU A 350 33.92 -5.59 -18.65
CA LEU A 350 33.37 -6.37 -19.73
C LEU A 350 33.53 -5.65 -21.07
N ASP A 351 33.25 -4.34 -21.14
CA ASP A 351 33.39 -3.52 -22.34
C ASP A 351 34.87 -3.48 -22.83
N ALA A 352 35.84 -3.51 -21.91
CA ALA A 352 37.25 -3.50 -22.22
C ALA A 352 37.81 -4.85 -22.69
N THR A 353 37.11 -5.97 -22.39
CA THR A 353 37.64 -7.33 -22.62
C THR A 353 36.83 -8.16 -23.64
N THR A 354 35.85 -7.57 -24.32
CA THR A 354 35.01 -8.29 -25.28
C THR A 354 35.77 -8.70 -26.54
N ASN A 355 35.88 -10.01 -26.79
CA ASN A 355 36.60 -10.61 -27.91
C ASN A 355 35.77 -11.60 -28.75
N ASP A 356 34.43 -11.48 -28.73
CA ASP A 356 33.49 -12.44 -29.35
C ASP A 356 33.80 -12.70 -30.86
N THR A 357 34.07 -11.62 -31.61
CA THR A 357 34.39 -11.72 -33.05
C THR A 357 35.71 -12.41 -33.30
N LEU A 358 36.68 -12.23 -32.44
CA LEU A 358 38.01 -12.85 -32.53
C LEU A 358 37.91 -14.35 -32.25
N LEU A 359 37.20 -14.73 -31.18
CA LEU A 359 36.95 -16.14 -30.82
C LEU A 359 36.28 -16.90 -31.95
N ARG A 360 35.24 -16.33 -32.58
CA ARG A 360 34.53 -16.95 -33.69
C ARG A 360 35.44 -17.14 -34.91
N ARG A 361 36.22 -16.13 -35.29
CA ARG A 361 37.18 -16.21 -36.39
C ARG A 361 38.23 -17.28 -36.13
N SER A 362 38.76 -17.38 -34.92
CA SER A 362 39.76 -18.38 -34.55
C SER A 362 39.19 -19.81 -34.62
N LEU A 363 37.93 -20.02 -34.29
CA LEU A 363 37.24 -21.30 -34.44
C LEU A 363 37.03 -21.64 -35.93
N GLU A 364 36.60 -20.69 -36.74
CA GLU A 364 36.37 -20.86 -38.18
C GLU A 364 37.69 -21.17 -38.94
N ALA A 365 38.77 -20.53 -38.52
CA ALA A 365 40.11 -20.75 -39.05
C ALA A 365 40.78 -22.04 -38.53
N GLY A 366 40.14 -22.81 -37.66
CA GLY A 366 40.71 -24.02 -37.06
C GLY A 366 41.85 -23.80 -36.07
N GLN A 367 42.11 -22.55 -35.67
CA GLN A 367 43.14 -22.21 -34.70
C GLN A 367 42.74 -22.51 -33.26
N LEU A 368 41.45 -22.62 -33.00
CA LEU A 368 40.87 -22.90 -31.68
C LEU A 368 40.03 -24.18 -31.78
N SER A 369 40.24 -25.12 -30.82
CA SER A 369 39.37 -26.28 -30.71
C SER A 369 37.97 -25.90 -30.26
N VAL A 370 36.94 -26.69 -30.64
CA VAL A 370 35.57 -26.45 -30.21
C VAL A 370 35.45 -26.44 -28.69
N LEU A 371 36.19 -27.27 -27.98
CA LEU A 371 36.16 -27.33 -26.53
C LEU A 371 36.65 -26.00 -25.90
N ASN A 372 37.78 -25.50 -26.38
CA ASN A 372 38.33 -24.24 -25.91
C ASN A 372 37.42 -23.05 -26.29
N TYR A 373 36.83 -23.08 -27.47
CA TYR A 373 35.86 -22.08 -27.91
C TYR A 373 34.64 -22.04 -26.96
N LEU A 374 34.02 -23.18 -26.68
CA LEU A 374 32.87 -23.26 -25.79
C LEU A 374 33.22 -22.85 -24.34
N LEU A 375 34.42 -23.18 -23.88
CA LEU A 375 34.91 -22.80 -22.57
C LEU A 375 35.07 -21.26 -22.47
N GLU A 376 35.78 -20.65 -23.41
CA GLU A 376 35.95 -19.19 -23.45
C GLU A 376 34.62 -18.46 -23.59
N GLN A 377 33.73 -18.93 -24.47
CA GLN A 377 32.40 -18.36 -24.65
C GLN A 377 31.58 -18.43 -23.36
N SER A 378 31.71 -19.52 -22.60
CA SER A 378 30.99 -19.66 -21.30
C SER A 378 31.42 -18.61 -20.28
N PHE A 379 32.68 -18.18 -20.25
CA PHE A 379 33.13 -17.10 -19.40
C PHE A 379 32.48 -15.75 -19.78
N TYR A 380 32.42 -15.41 -21.06
CA TYR A 380 31.76 -14.20 -21.53
C TYR A 380 30.25 -14.21 -21.26
N TYR A 381 29.58 -15.33 -21.49
CA TYR A 381 28.17 -15.48 -21.20
C TYR A 381 27.88 -15.35 -19.71
N SER A 382 28.70 -15.94 -18.85
CA SER A 382 28.59 -15.81 -17.41
C SER A 382 28.80 -14.36 -16.97
N ALA A 383 29.82 -13.68 -17.51
CA ALA A 383 30.11 -12.29 -17.20
C ALA A 383 28.97 -11.34 -17.63
N ARG A 384 28.39 -11.56 -18.84
CA ARG A 384 27.23 -10.77 -19.31
C ARG A 384 26.00 -11.01 -18.46
N THR A 385 25.72 -12.26 -18.07
CA THR A 385 24.62 -12.58 -17.17
C THR A 385 24.82 -11.93 -15.80
N ALA A 386 26.02 -12.02 -15.25
CA ALA A 386 26.38 -11.35 -13.98
C ALA A 386 26.21 -9.82 -14.05
N LEU A 387 26.55 -9.20 -15.22
CA LEU A 387 26.31 -7.77 -15.41
C LEU A 387 24.81 -7.44 -15.41
N LEU A 388 23.98 -8.21 -16.14
CA LEU A 388 22.53 -8.01 -16.16
C LEU A 388 21.93 -8.14 -14.76
N GLU A 389 22.39 -9.12 -13.97
CA GLU A 389 21.98 -9.33 -12.59
C GLU A 389 22.43 -8.18 -11.68
N ALA A 390 23.69 -7.74 -11.80
CA ALA A 390 24.22 -6.63 -11.01
C ALA A 390 23.47 -5.31 -11.31
N GLU A 391 23.15 -5.04 -12.59
CA GLU A 391 22.34 -3.88 -12.97
C GLU A 391 20.91 -3.97 -12.43
N ARG A 392 20.27 -5.16 -12.49
CA ARG A 392 18.96 -5.39 -11.87
C ARG A 392 19.00 -5.13 -10.38
N ASP A 393 19.95 -5.69 -9.67
CA ASP A 393 20.05 -5.60 -8.21
C ASP A 393 20.32 -4.16 -7.76
N ALA A 394 21.15 -3.43 -8.51
CA ALA A 394 21.37 -2.00 -8.29
C ALA A 394 20.08 -1.20 -8.48
N GLN A 395 19.31 -1.47 -9.55
CA GLN A 395 18.05 -0.79 -9.82
C GLN A 395 16.96 -1.14 -8.80
N LEU A 396 16.90 -2.40 -8.33
CA LEU A 396 15.99 -2.81 -7.27
C LEU A 396 16.31 -2.11 -5.95
N ALA A 397 17.60 -1.98 -5.60
CA ALA A 397 18.00 -1.26 -4.40
C ALA A 397 17.65 0.24 -4.48
N VAL A 398 17.81 0.87 -5.65
CA VAL A 398 17.37 2.25 -5.90
C VAL A 398 15.85 2.36 -5.83
N SER A 399 15.11 1.41 -6.38
CA SER A 399 13.65 1.33 -6.30
C SER A 399 13.16 1.27 -4.84
N GLN A 400 13.82 0.49 -3.99
CA GLN A 400 13.51 0.42 -2.56
C GLN A 400 13.73 1.76 -1.83
N VAL A 401 14.79 2.50 -2.18
CA VAL A 401 15.00 3.86 -1.63
C VAL A 401 13.88 4.81 -2.10
N ARG A 402 13.49 4.75 -3.38
CA ARG A 402 12.35 5.54 -3.90
C ARG A 402 11.05 5.19 -3.20
N ALA A 403 10.82 3.90 -2.97
CA ALA A 403 9.61 3.41 -2.32
C ALA A 403 9.40 3.98 -0.92
N LEU A 404 10.47 4.31 -0.19
CA LEU A 404 10.37 4.99 1.11
C LEU A 404 9.83 6.42 0.99
N MET A 405 9.90 7.03 -0.20
CA MET A 405 9.56 8.44 -0.44
C MET A 405 8.20 8.65 -1.14
N TYR A 406 7.49 7.54 -1.49
CA TYR A 406 6.13 7.59 -2.07
C TYR A 406 5.06 8.08 -1.09
#